data_dd0a1ca17c31b79fd9eba4406f351579
#
_entry.id   dd0a1ca17c31b79fd9eba4406f351579
#
_cell.length_a   1.000
_cell.length_b   1.000
_cell.length_c   1.000
_cell.angle_alpha   90.00
_cell.angle_beta   90.00
_cell.angle_gamma   90.00
#
_symmetry.space_group_name_H-M   'P 1'
#
loop_
_entity.id
_entity.type
_entity.pdbx_description
1 polymer ?
#
loop_
_entity_poly.entity_id
_entity_poly.type
_entity_poly.pdbx_seq_one_letter_code
_entity_poly.pdbx_strand_id
1 'polypeptide(L)'
;MAIDLQKLTLRRLLDTQSNDLYSKLLNQYFTGINQTLFDKVKSFYKARMRLPSTDEIMALRKDIGLQEYIENQILDDENVNDTIADEFLVSQLQDFYIRDETIFFLDKFVDNLDDFEKVEIVDQFQNHLLKLNQAIPHDDELYDVAELEFFPSEDDFKIYPSGLSAEFDNINGGFATQELVMLGGRRGSGKSIISLNLALNRFMQGNTVAFFTIEMRYKEVYDRVLSIISGVPFLDIFRNQLNDRQKVQMAKAKIETFYKPNDTLDNMLEELEQKKDFKKFEQRIKVEKPEFKENRLFMIDDESLTI
;
A
#
# COMPACT_ATOMS: atom_id res chain seq x y z
N MET A 1 -1.30 41.95 -11.18
CA MET A 1 -0.28 41.52 -10.20
C MET A 1 -0.60 40.10 -9.82
N ALA A 2 0.29 39.16 -10.03
CA ALA A 2 0.03 37.76 -9.60
C ALA A 2 0.06 37.74 -8.06
N ILE A 3 -0.96 37.20 -7.43
CA ILE A 3 -1.05 37.05 -5.97
C ILE A 3 0.03 36.04 -5.57
N ASP A 4 0.93 36.42 -4.66
CA ASP A 4 1.88 35.49 -4.08
C ASP A 4 1.16 34.63 -3.04
N LEU A 5 0.78 33.42 -3.46
CA LEU A 5 0.02 32.49 -2.64
C LEU A 5 0.76 32.09 -1.35
N GLN A 6 2.09 32.00 -1.39
CA GLN A 6 2.88 31.68 -0.21
C GLN A 6 2.78 32.77 0.87
N LYS A 7 2.89 34.03 0.44
CA LYS A 7 2.75 35.19 1.34
C LYS A 7 1.35 35.28 1.92
N LEU A 8 0.34 35.12 1.05
CA LEU A 8 -1.06 35.15 1.46
C LEU A 8 -1.37 34.09 2.50
N THR A 9 -0.90 32.87 2.29
CA THR A 9 -1.12 31.76 3.23
C THR A 9 -0.41 32.01 4.57
N LEU A 10 0.83 32.48 4.55
CA LEU A 10 1.56 32.78 5.78
C LEU A 10 0.92 33.93 6.57
N ARG A 11 0.47 34.99 5.89
CA ARG A 11 -0.32 36.06 6.54
C ARG A 11 -1.56 35.51 7.19
N ARG A 12 -2.38 34.75 6.43
CA ARG A 12 -3.59 34.13 6.94
C ARG A 12 -3.33 33.26 8.18
N LEU A 13 -2.27 32.46 8.11
CA LEU A 13 -1.86 31.63 9.25
C LEU A 13 -1.51 32.44 10.51
N LEU A 14 -0.80 33.56 10.34
CA LEU A 14 -0.42 34.44 11.46
C LEU A 14 -1.62 35.22 12.02
N ASP A 15 -2.52 35.67 11.15
CA ASP A 15 -3.69 36.47 11.54
C ASP A 15 -4.77 35.61 12.23
N THR A 16 -5.06 34.43 11.65
CA THR A 16 -6.13 33.56 12.16
C THR A 16 -5.68 32.58 13.23
N GLN A 17 -4.37 32.28 13.28
CA GLN A 17 -3.80 31.23 14.16
C GLN A 17 -4.54 29.88 14.03
N SER A 18 -5.02 29.56 12.83
CA SER A 18 -5.79 28.35 12.54
C SER A 18 -4.92 27.12 12.63
N ASN A 19 -5.21 26.24 13.58
CA ASN A 19 -4.54 24.94 13.71
C ASN A 19 -4.91 24.00 12.54
N ASP A 20 -6.12 24.13 12.00
CA ASP A 20 -6.57 23.36 10.83
C ASP A 20 -5.75 23.73 9.60
N LEU A 21 -5.61 25.03 9.30
CA LEU A 21 -4.75 25.48 8.21
C LEU A 21 -3.29 25.03 8.42
N TYR A 22 -2.76 25.19 9.64
CA TYR A 22 -1.38 24.80 9.96
C TYR A 22 -1.12 23.31 9.73
N SER A 23 -2.05 22.43 10.11
CA SER A 23 -1.93 20.97 9.97
C SER A 23 -1.82 20.52 8.50
N LYS A 24 -2.41 21.28 7.57
CA LYS A 24 -2.42 21.01 6.14
C LYS A 24 -1.20 21.59 5.39
N LEU A 25 -0.36 22.41 6.07
CA LEU A 25 0.79 23.06 5.45
C LEU A 25 2.08 22.25 5.66
N LEU A 26 2.79 22.03 4.57
CA LEU A 26 4.09 21.38 4.57
C LEU A 26 5.21 22.37 4.26
N ASN A 27 6.39 22.13 4.86
CA ASN A 27 7.56 23.01 4.70
C ASN A 27 7.96 23.21 3.23
N GLN A 28 7.78 22.19 2.44
CA GLN A 28 8.13 22.12 1.02
C GLN A 28 7.23 22.97 0.12
N TYR A 29 6.09 23.45 0.61
CA TYR A 29 5.24 24.38 -0.13
C TYR A 29 5.78 25.79 -0.17
N PHE A 30 6.76 26.09 0.68
CA PHE A 30 7.37 27.41 0.82
C PHE A 30 8.78 27.41 0.31
N THR A 31 9.20 28.53 -0.29
CA THR A 31 10.53 28.71 -0.84
C THR A 31 11.21 29.97 -0.26
N GLY A 32 12.54 29.99 -0.21
CA GLY A 32 13.32 31.15 0.18
C GLY A 32 12.95 31.69 1.57
N ILE A 33 12.63 32.97 1.64
CA ILE A 33 12.30 33.66 2.89
C ILE A 33 10.98 33.20 3.49
N ASN A 34 10.02 32.78 2.65
CA ASN A 34 8.73 32.20 3.09
C ASN A 34 8.95 30.90 3.86
N GLN A 35 9.84 30.04 3.37
CA GLN A 35 10.23 28.81 4.04
C GLN A 35 10.88 29.11 5.40
N THR A 36 11.76 30.11 5.45
CA THR A 36 12.41 30.52 6.70
C THR A 36 11.37 31.00 7.73
N LEU A 37 10.37 31.77 7.29
CA LEU A 37 9.26 32.23 8.14
C LEU A 37 8.43 31.04 8.66
N PHE A 38 8.05 30.13 7.78
CA PHE A 38 7.30 28.95 8.19
C PHE A 38 8.08 28.04 9.17
N ASP A 39 9.39 27.89 8.99
CA ASP A 39 10.27 27.18 9.93
C ASP A 39 10.26 27.82 11.32
N LYS A 40 10.20 29.16 11.40
CA LYS A 40 10.06 29.86 12.68
C LYS A 40 8.71 29.60 13.33
N VAL A 41 7.64 29.61 12.56
CA VAL A 41 6.29 29.26 13.04
C VAL A 41 6.28 27.84 13.59
N LYS A 42 6.85 26.87 12.87
CA LYS A 42 6.97 25.46 13.32
C LYS A 42 7.79 25.34 14.61
N SER A 43 8.90 26.05 14.70
CA SER A 43 9.77 26.03 15.87
C SER A 43 9.05 26.61 17.10
N PHE A 44 8.28 27.68 16.91
CA PHE A 44 7.47 28.28 17.97
C PHE A 44 6.37 27.30 18.42
N TYR A 45 5.65 26.70 17.44
CA TYR A 45 4.60 25.73 17.75
C TYR A 45 5.13 24.53 18.54
N LYS A 46 6.28 23.97 18.13
CA LYS A 46 6.93 22.88 18.88
C LYS A 46 7.26 23.25 20.33
N ALA A 47 7.67 24.51 20.56
CA ALA A 47 8.06 24.97 21.89
C ALA A 47 6.88 25.36 22.81
N ARG A 48 5.77 25.82 22.22
CA ARG A 48 4.64 26.44 22.95
C ARG A 48 3.33 25.73 22.80
N MET A 49 3.24 24.73 21.90
CA MET A 49 2.03 23.97 21.54
C MET A 49 0.85 24.87 21.12
N ARG A 50 1.16 26.02 20.54
CA ARG A 50 0.22 26.95 19.88
C ARG A 50 0.92 27.73 18.79
N LEU A 51 0.14 28.28 17.88
CA LEU A 51 0.66 29.15 16.83
C LEU A 51 1.06 30.53 17.38
N PRO A 52 2.08 31.16 16.82
CA PRO A 52 2.49 32.50 17.20
C PRO A 52 1.55 33.55 16.60
N SER A 53 1.38 34.67 17.32
CA SER A 53 0.82 35.86 16.70
C SER A 53 1.88 36.59 15.86
N THR A 54 1.44 37.52 15.01
CA THR A 54 2.34 38.38 14.24
C THR A 54 3.33 39.10 15.15
N ASP A 55 2.88 39.70 16.26
CA ASP A 55 3.75 40.39 17.21
C ASP A 55 4.80 39.48 17.87
N GLU A 56 4.43 38.23 18.13
CA GLU A 56 5.36 37.26 18.71
C GLU A 56 6.45 36.82 17.71
N ILE A 57 6.10 36.66 16.44
CA ILE A 57 7.08 36.39 15.37
C ILE A 57 8.01 37.59 15.18
N MET A 58 7.45 38.79 15.19
CA MET A 58 8.23 40.05 15.10
C MET A 58 9.18 40.23 16.30
N ALA A 59 8.78 39.77 17.48
CA ALA A 59 9.61 39.85 18.69
C ALA A 59 10.80 38.86 18.70
N LEU A 60 10.88 37.93 17.77
CA LEU A 60 12.00 36.97 17.62
C LEU A 60 13.25 37.66 17.05
N ARG A 61 13.92 38.44 17.85
CA ARG A 61 14.95 39.48 17.62
C ARG A 61 16.21 39.12 16.84
N LYS A 62 16.31 37.98 16.14
CA LYS A 62 17.61 37.56 15.55
C LYS A 62 17.74 37.76 14.05
N ASP A 63 16.71 38.21 13.36
CA ASP A 63 16.70 38.24 11.90
C ASP A 63 16.08 39.54 11.39
N ILE A 64 16.89 40.59 11.24
CA ILE A 64 16.43 41.91 10.78
C ILE A 64 15.79 41.83 9.39
N GLY A 65 16.34 41.03 8.49
CA GLY A 65 15.82 40.85 7.14
C GLY A 65 14.42 40.17 7.12
N LEU A 66 14.17 39.27 8.07
CA LEU A 66 12.86 38.63 8.23
C LEU A 66 11.80 39.61 8.79
N GLN A 67 12.21 40.48 9.71
CA GLN A 67 11.33 41.51 10.26
C GLN A 67 10.89 42.50 9.18
N GLU A 68 11.85 43.05 8.43
CA GLU A 68 11.56 43.95 7.31
C GLU A 68 10.67 43.25 6.24
N TYR A 69 10.88 41.96 6.02
CA TYR A 69 10.05 41.18 5.10
C TYR A 69 8.59 41.06 5.58
N ILE A 70 8.40 40.74 6.87
CA ILE A 70 7.07 40.62 7.46
C ILE A 70 6.34 41.98 7.43
N GLU A 71 6.99 43.04 7.86
CA GLU A 71 6.41 44.38 7.90
C GLU A 71 6.04 44.90 6.49
N ASN A 72 6.98 44.81 5.54
CA ASN A 72 6.83 45.46 4.26
C ASN A 72 6.20 44.60 3.18
N GLN A 73 6.10 43.27 3.38
CA GLN A 73 5.62 42.38 2.31
C GLN A 73 4.54 41.40 2.76
N ILE A 74 4.48 41.01 4.02
CA ILE A 74 3.43 40.15 4.52
C ILE A 74 2.24 40.97 5.04
N LEU A 75 2.48 42.07 5.77
CA LEU A 75 1.47 42.86 6.41
C LEU A 75 0.94 44.05 5.58
N ASP A 76 1.75 44.55 4.64
CA ASP A 76 1.46 45.78 3.87
C ASP A 76 0.50 45.55 2.69
N ASP A 77 0.08 44.33 2.41
CA ASP A 77 -0.82 44.03 1.29
C ASP A 77 -2.29 44.25 1.70
N GLU A 78 -2.83 45.46 1.44
CA GLU A 78 -4.23 45.84 1.71
C GLU A 78 -5.27 45.01 0.93
N ASN A 79 -4.83 44.17 -0.03
CA ASN A 79 -5.71 43.41 -0.92
C ASN A 79 -5.92 41.94 -0.45
N VAL A 80 -5.86 41.66 0.84
CA VAL A 80 -6.19 40.32 1.31
C VAL A 80 -7.66 40.05 1.20
N ASN A 81 -8.02 39.25 0.22
CA ASN A 81 -9.38 38.78 0.01
C ASN A 81 -9.71 37.75 1.11
N ASP A 82 -10.34 38.19 2.19
CA ASP A 82 -10.86 37.32 3.27
C ASP A 82 -11.88 36.28 2.77
N THR A 83 -12.23 36.35 1.49
CA THR A 83 -13.19 35.46 0.83
C THR A 83 -12.57 34.16 0.30
N ILE A 84 -11.21 34.04 0.29
CA ILE A 84 -10.55 32.83 -0.20
C ILE A 84 -10.56 31.79 0.91
N ALA A 85 -11.12 30.60 0.63
CA ALA A 85 -11.13 29.49 1.57
C ALA A 85 -9.72 28.94 1.82
N ASP A 86 -9.45 28.46 3.04
CA ASP A 86 -8.15 27.89 3.43
C ASP A 86 -7.82 26.65 2.58
N GLU A 87 -8.81 25.81 2.28
CA GLU A 87 -8.66 24.63 1.41
C GLU A 87 -8.18 25.00 0.01
N PHE A 88 -8.68 26.12 -0.52
CA PHE A 88 -8.24 26.60 -1.83
C PHE A 88 -6.77 27.03 -1.80
N LEU A 89 -6.34 27.74 -0.75
CA LEU A 89 -4.95 28.16 -0.60
C LEU A 89 -4.01 26.95 -0.52
N VAL A 90 -4.36 25.96 0.29
CA VAL A 90 -3.59 24.73 0.44
C VAL A 90 -3.52 23.96 -0.88
N SER A 91 -4.65 23.78 -1.57
CA SER A 91 -4.71 23.09 -2.87
C SER A 91 -3.83 23.80 -3.92
N GLN A 92 -3.85 25.13 -3.98
CA GLN A 92 -3.03 25.87 -4.94
C GLN A 92 -1.53 25.80 -4.61
N LEU A 93 -1.14 25.77 -3.32
CA LEU A 93 0.26 25.58 -2.91
C LEU A 93 0.74 24.16 -3.25
N GLN A 94 -0.10 23.16 -3.09
CA GLN A 94 0.18 21.78 -3.49
C GLN A 94 0.39 21.68 -4.99
N ASP A 95 -0.56 22.21 -5.78
CA ASP A 95 -0.49 22.21 -7.23
C ASP A 95 0.80 22.85 -7.72
N PHE A 96 1.16 23.99 -7.14
CA PHE A 96 2.38 24.71 -7.47
C PHE A 96 3.62 23.89 -7.16
N TYR A 97 3.69 23.32 -5.94
CA TYR A 97 4.82 22.50 -5.53
C TYR A 97 4.97 21.25 -6.42
N ILE A 98 3.87 20.54 -6.68
CA ILE A 98 3.91 19.32 -7.49
C ILE A 98 4.40 19.63 -8.92
N ARG A 99 3.93 20.73 -9.50
CA ARG A 99 4.37 21.16 -10.84
C ARG A 99 5.83 21.54 -10.88
N ASP A 100 6.27 22.40 -9.96
CA ASP A 100 7.66 22.85 -9.89
C ASP A 100 8.63 21.69 -9.64
N GLU A 101 8.31 20.81 -8.70
CA GLU A 101 9.12 19.65 -8.38
C GLU A 101 9.18 18.65 -9.55
N THR A 102 8.06 18.49 -10.27
CA THR A 102 8.03 17.63 -11.46
C THR A 102 8.86 18.21 -12.59
N ILE A 103 8.77 19.52 -12.87
CA ILE A 103 9.59 20.19 -13.88
C ILE A 103 11.07 20.06 -13.53
N PHE A 104 11.43 20.35 -12.30
CA PHE A 104 12.81 20.25 -11.82
C PHE A 104 13.37 18.81 -11.91
N PHE A 105 12.57 17.82 -11.59
CA PHE A 105 12.92 16.42 -11.75
C PHE A 105 13.16 16.09 -13.23
N LEU A 106 12.21 16.45 -14.10
CA LEU A 106 12.31 16.16 -15.52
C LEU A 106 13.53 16.82 -16.17
N ASP A 107 13.82 18.09 -15.85
CA ASP A 107 15.00 18.79 -16.35
C ASP A 107 16.29 18.04 -15.96
N LYS A 108 16.43 17.73 -14.66
CA LYS A 108 17.59 16.97 -14.17
C LYS A 108 17.67 15.54 -14.74
N PHE A 109 16.53 14.90 -14.89
CA PHE A 109 16.45 13.54 -15.40
C PHE A 109 16.87 13.47 -16.86
N VAL A 110 16.40 14.40 -17.70
CA VAL A 110 16.76 14.49 -19.12
C VAL A 110 18.24 14.79 -19.30
N ASP A 111 18.81 15.71 -18.49
CA ASP A 111 20.21 16.09 -18.57
C ASP A 111 21.17 14.92 -18.25
N ASN A 112 20.74 13.94 -17.45
CA ASN A 112 21.55 12.79 -17.04
C ASN A 112 21.04 11.45 -17.60
N LEU A 113 20.11 11.46 -18.56
CA LEU A 113 19.45 10.25 -19.06
C LEU A 113 20.44 9.24 -19.66
N ASP A 114 21.48 9.72 -20.34
CA ASP A 114 22.49 8.87 -20.99
C ASP A 114 23.42 8.16 -19.99
N ASP A 115 23.45 8.64 -18.74
CA ASP A 115 24.30 8.09 -17.68
C ASP A 115 23.58 6.99 -16.87
N PHE A 116 22.27 6.83 -17.00
CA PHE A 116 21.48 5.88 -16.22
C PHE A 116 21.36 4.51 -16.88
N GLU A 117 21.54 3.46 -16.07
CA GLU A 117 21.13 2.10 -16.44
C GLU A 117 19.59 1.92 -16.40
N LYS A 118 19.08 0.86 -17.06
CA LYS A 118 17.63 0.62 -17.16
C LYS A 118 16.91 0.55 -15.82
N VAL A 119 17.55 -0.05 -14.82
CA VAL A 119 16.98 -0.18 -13.47
C VAL A 119 16.97 1.17 -12.77
N GLU A 120 18.04 1.94 -12.90
CA GLU A 120 18.16 3.28 -12.29
C GLU A 120 17.12 4.26 -12.82
N ILE A 121 16.76 4.17 -14.12
CA ILE A 121 15.69 4.97 -14.70
C ILE A 121 14.37 4.74 -13.95
N VAL A 122 14.00 3.49 -13.73
CA VAL A 122 12.77 3.12 -13.01
C VAL A 122 12.82 3.60 -11.57
N ASP A 123 13.96 3.40 -10.89
CA ASP A 123 14.15 3.80 -9.50
C ASP A 123 14.04 5.31 -9.32
N GLN A 124 14.58 6.12 -10.24
CA GLN A 124 14.46 7.58 -10.21
C GLN A 124 12.99 8.03 -10.28
N PHE A 125 12.20 7.45 -11.18
CA PHE A 125 10.77 7.75 -11.26
C PHE A 125 10.01 7.31 -10.02
N GLN A 126 10.29 6.12 -9.47
CA GLN A 126 9.64 5.62 -8.25
C GLN A 126 9.95 6.53 -7.06
N ASN A 127 11.21 6.93 -6.88
CA ASN A 127 11.61 7.84 -5.82
C ASN A 127 10.95 9.22 -5.96
N HIS A 128 10.82 9.72 -7.19
CA HIS A 128 10.12 10.97 -7.45
C HIS A 128 8.63 10.88 -7.12
N LEU A 129 7.94 9.81 -7.53
CA LEU A 129 6.54 9.56 -7.17
C LEU A 129 6.34 9.45 -5.66
N LEU A 130 7.23 8.76 -4.95
CA LEU A 130 7.17 8.68 -3.48
C LEU A 130 7.31 10.07 -2.84
N LYS A 131 8.22 10.90 -3.36
CA LYS A 131 8.40 12.29 -2.89
C LYS A 131 7.14 13.13 -3.11
N LEU A 132 6.52 13.03 -4.28
CA LEU A 132 5.27 13.75 -4.57
C LEU A 132 4.11 13.27 -3.69
N ASN A 133 3.98 11.96 -3.47
CA ASN A 133 2.96 11.41 -2.58
C ASN A 133 3.11 11.90 -1.13
N GLN A 134 4.33 12.07 -0.64
CA GLN A 134 4.58 12.65 0.70
C GLN A 134 4.22 14.14 0.79
N ALA A 135 4.09 14.81 -0.36
CA ALA A 135 3.69 16.21 -0.43
C ALA A 135 2.18 16.42 -0.46
N ILE A 136 1.42 15.36 -0.65
CA ILE A 136 -0.04 15.41 -0.58
C ILE A 136 -0.39 15.07 0.88
N PRO A 137 -0.93 16.00 1.67
CA PRO A 137 -1.44 15.64 2.99
C PRO A 137 -2.50 14.57 2.77
N HIS A 138 -2.33 13.44 3.40
CA HIS A 138 -3.46 12.53 3.56
C HIS A 138 -4.42 13.26 4.50
N ASP A 139 -5.68 13.42 4.08
CA ASP A 139 -6.74 13.77 5.01
C ASP A 139 -6.80 12.62 6.02
N ASP A 140 -6.02 12.76 7.10
CA ASP A 140 -6.24 11.95 8.28
C ASP A 140 -7.61 12.39 8.79
N GLU A 141 -8.63 11.60 8.49
CA GLU A 141 -9.97 11.84 8.98
C GLU A 141 -9.91 11.81 10.51
N LEU A 142 -9.90 13.00 11.10
CA LEU A 142 -9.94 13.14 12.56
C LEU A 142 -11.39 12.99 13.01
N TYR A 143 -11.70 11.85 13.59
CA TYR A 143 -13.02 11.61 14.15
C TYR A 143 -13.04 12.03 15.64
N ASP A 144 -13.92 12.96 16.01
CA ASP A 144 -14.25 13.17 17.41
C ASP A 144 -15.15 12.02 17.89
N VAL A 145 -14.61 11.20 18.78
CA VAL A 145 -15.31 10.02 19.30
C VAL A 145 -16.66 10.40 19.97
N ALA A 146 -16.80 11.63 20.47
CA ALA A 146 -18.05 12.11 21.07
C ALA A 146 -19.14 12.39 20.01
N GLU A 147 -18.75 12.62 18.75
CA GLU A 147 -19.67 12.89 17.64
C GLU A 147 -20.02 11.62 16.85
N LEU A 148 -19.31 10.49 17.09
CA LEU A 148 -19.61 9.24 16.42
C LEU A 148 -20.97 8.67 16.84
N GLU A 149 -21.55 7.86 15.96
CA GLU A 149 -22.82 7.18 16.22
C GLU A 149 -22.73 6.30 17.47
N PHE A 150 -23.82 6.25 18.27
CA PHE A 150 -23.89 5.43 19.49
C PHE A 150 -23.78 3.94 19.21
N PHE A 151 -24.19 3.51 18.03
CA PHE A 151 -24.13 2.11 17.60
C PHE A 151 -23.38 2.03 16.27
N PRO A 152 -22.29 1.26 16.20
CA PRO A 152 -21.57 1.08 14.93
C PRO A 152 -22.48 0.48 13.86
N SER A 153 -22.39 0.98 12.63
CA SER A 153 -23.10 0.40 11.50
C SER A 153 -22.53 -0.98 11.15
N GLU A 154 -23.41 -1.94 10.83
CA GLU A 154 -23.00 -3.30 10.48
C GLU A 154 -22.27 -3.40 9.11
N ASP A 155 -22.19 -2.32 8.34
CA ASP A 155 -21.91 -2.40 6.91
C ASP A 155 -20.41 -2.42 6.51
N ASP A 156 -19.48 -2.09 7.39
CA ASP A 156 -18.08 -1.84 6.96
C ASP A 156 -17.07 -2.95 7.31
N PHE A 157 -17.38 -3.91 8.17
CA PHE A 157 -16.45 -4.95 8.59
C PHE A 157 -16.85 -6.35 8.12
N LYS A 158 -16.23 -6.83 7.05
CA LYS A 158 -16.30 -8.26 6.71
C LYS A 158 -15.25 -9.01 7.51
N ILE A 159 -15.70 -9.87 8.42
CA ILE A 159 -14.84 -10.81 9.14
C ILE A 159 -14.86 -12.14 8.41
N TYR A 160 -13.70 -12.69 8.21
CA TYR A 160 -13.50 -13.95 7.52
C TYR A 160 -12.84 -14.95 8.45
N PRO A 161 -13.37 -16.16 8.61
CA PRO A 161 -12.74 -17.19 9.42
C PRO A 161 -11.36 -17.55 8.85
N SER A 162 -10.39 -17.84 9.71
CA SER A 162 -9.07 -18.27 9.30
C SER A 162 -9.09 -19.64 8.61
N GLY A 163 -10.04 -20.48 8.98
CA GLY A 163 -10.16 -21.87 8.53
C GLY A 163 -9.07 -22.79 9.09
N LEU A 164 -8.29 -22.34 10.08
CA LEU A 164 -7.27 -23.17 10.74
C LEU A 164 -7.91 -24.18 11.69
N SER A 165 -8.78 -23.73 12.55
CA SER A 165 -9.68 -24.57 13.34
C SER A 165 -10.91 -23.77 13.81
N ALA A 166 -12.00 -24.46 14.09
CA ALA A 166 -13.20 -23.84 14.61
C ALA A 166 -12.98 -23.17 15.98
N GLU A 167 -12.17 -23.79 16.84
CA GLU A 167 -11.81 -23.24 18.14
C GLU A 167 -11.02 -21.94 18.01
N PHE A 168 -10.05 -21.89 17.10
CA PHE A 168 -9.26 -20.69 16.85
C PHE A 168 -10.17 -19.56 16.34
N ASP A 169 -11.02 -19.82 15.36
CA ASP A 169 -11.92 -18.84 14.78
C ASP A 169 -12.99 -18.36 15.78
N ASN A 170 -13.45 -19.24 16.67
CA ASN A 170 -14.39 -18.86 17.75
C ASN A 170 -13.76 -17.93 18.80
N ILE A 171 -12.48 -18.09 19.07
CA ILE A 171 -11.75 -17.25 20.06
C ILE A 171 -11.32 -15.93 19.44
N ASN A 172 -10.78 -15.99 18.20
CA ASN A 172 -10.20 -14.83 17.52
C ASN A 172 -11.21 -14.03 16.68
N GLY A 173 -12.37 -14.60 16.36
CA GLY A 173 -13.36 -14.00 15.49
C GLY A 173 -13.05 -14.09 13.98
N GLY A 174 -11.85 -14.55 13.60
CA GLY A 174 -11.35 -14.52 12.22
C GLY A 174 -10.49 -13.29 11.93
N PHE A 175 -10.36 -12.92 10.66
CA PHE A 175 -9.60 -11.76 10.20
C PHE A 175 -10.54 -10.77 9.51
N ALA A 176 -10.46 -9.50 9.92
CA ALA A 176 -11.24 -8.44 9.30
C ALA A 176 -10.60 -7.89 8.02
N THR A 177 -11.39 -7.19 7.23
CA THR A 177 -10.85 -6.37 6.12
C THR A 177 -9.95 -5.28 6.66
N GLN A 178 -8.90 -4.91 5.92
CA GLN A 178 -7.91 -3.89 6.27
C GLN A 178 -7.00 -4.22 7.47
N GLU A 179 -7.07 -5.44 8.00
CA GLU A 179 -6.16 -5.85 9.07
C GLU A 179 -4.78 -6.27 8.55
N LEU A 180 -3.75 -5.83 9.26
CA LEU A 180 -2.39 -6.36 9.14
C LEU A 180 -2.17 -7.45 10.18
N VAL A 181 -2.10 -8.70 9.74
CA VAL A 181 -1.87 -9.85 10.63
C VAL A 181 -0.42 -10.30 10.56
N MET A 182 0.26 -10.31 11.70
CA MET A 182 1.66 -10.77 11.80
C MET A 182 1.75 -12.16 12.44
N LEU A 183 2.34 -13.11 11.69
CA LEU A 183 2.61 -14.45 12.19
C LEU A 183 4.07 -14.59 12.64
N GLY A 184 4.29 -14.56 13.95
CA GLY A 184 5.61 -14.71 14.58
C GLY A 184 5.92 -16.14 15.01
N GLY A 185 7.20 -16.54 14.94
CA GLY A 185 7.64 -17.86 15.44
C GLY A 185 9.12 -18.11 15.18
N ARG A 186 9.70 -19.08 15.91
CA ARG A 186 11.09 -19.50 15.73
C ARG A 186 11.29 -20.19 14.38
N ARG A 187 12.55 -20.31 13.94
CA ARG A 187 12.90 -21.10 12.75
C ARG A 187 12.38 -22.54 12.91
N GLY A 188 11.74 -23.07 11.89
CA GLY A 188 11.18 -24.43 11.89
C GLY A 188 9.85 -24.59 12.63
N SER A 189 9.24 -23.53 13.17
CA SER A 189 7.95 -23.58 13.87
C SER A 189 6.70 -23.75 12.97
N GLY A 190 6.89 -23.81 11.66
CA GLY A 190 5.78 -24.03 10.72
C GLY A 190 5.10 -22.76 10.21
N LYS A 191 5.68 -21.56 10.40
CA LYS A 191 5.09 -20.28 9.92
C LYS A 191 4.64 -20.36 8.46
N SER A 192 5.52 -20.80 7.56
CA SER A 192 5.22 -20.87 6.13
C SER A 192 4.10 -21.85 5.81
N ILE A 193 3.98 -22.96 6.57
CA ILE A 193 2.88 -23.91 6.41
C ILE A 193 1.55 -23.30 6.86
N ILE A 194 1.56 -22.57 7.99
CA ILE A 194 0.37 -21.88 8.48
C ILE A 194 -0.05 -20.78 7.48
N SER A 195 0.90 -19.97 6.99
CA SER A 195 0.61 -18.93 6.00
C SER A 195 0.02 -19.50 4.70
N LEU A 196 0.55 -20.64 4.22
CA LEU A 196 -0.01 -21.32 3.04
C LEU A 196 -1.40 -21.88 3.27
N ASN A 197 -1.67 -22.45 4.46
CA ASN A 197 -3.02 -22.91 4.82
C ASN A 197 -4.00 -21.74 4.89
N LEU A 198 -3.61 -20.61 5.49
CA LEU A 198 -4.42 -19.39 5.50
C LEU A 198 -4.73 -18.92 4.06
N ALA A 199 -3.71 -18.86 3.19
CA ALA A 199 -3.88 -18.48 1.80
C ALA A 199 -4.85 -19.41 1.05
N LEU A 200 -4.69 -20.72 1.22
CA LEU A 200 -5.57 -21.73 0.61
C LEU A 200 -6.99 -21.66 1.16
N ASN A 201 -7.15 -21.52 2.48
CA ASN A 201 -8.47 -21.38 3.10
C ASN A 201 -9.20 -20.14 2.58
N ARG A 202 -8.50 -19.02 2.43
CA ARG A 202 -9.08 -17.80 1.84
C ARG A 202 -9.48 -18.00 0.38
N PHE A 203 -8.61 -18.67 -0.39
CA PHE A 203 -8.94 -19.03 -1.77
C PHE A 203 -10.17 -19.93 -1.84
N MET A 204 -10.28 -20.96 -0.98
CA MET A 204 -11.43 -21.87 -0.94
C MET A 204 -12.73 -21.17 -0.51
N GLN A 205 -12.65 -20.07 0.24
CA GLN A 205 -13.78 -19.21 0.60
C GLN A 205 -14.21 -18.27 -0.53
N GLY A 206 -13.60 -18.37 -1.73
CA GLY A 206 -13.95 -17.58 -2.90
C GLY A 206 -13.15 -16.30 -3.08
N ASN A 207 -12.13 -16.04 -2.23
CA ASN A 207 -11.31 -14.85 -2.35
C ASN A 207 -10.16 -15.04 -3.34
N THR A 208 -9.74 -13.98 -4.02
CA THR A 208 -8.48 -13.95 -4.77
C THR A 208 -7.35 -13.65 -3.80
N VAL A 209 -6.27 -14.43 -3.88
CA VAL A 209 -5.14 -14.36 -2.95
C VAL A 209 -3.83 -14.19 -3.70
N ALA A 210 -2.97 -13.29 -3.24
CA ALA A 210 -1.59 -13.16 -3.68
C ALA A 210 -0.64 -13.61 -2.55
N PHE A 211 0.19 -14.60 -2.83
CA PHE A 211 1.19 -15.12 -1.90
C PHE A 211 2.59 -14.74 -2.39
N PHE A 212 3.21 -13.82 -1.67
CA PHE A 212 4.60 -13.40 -1.94
C PHE A 212 5.57 -14.29 -1.19
N THR A 213 6.60 -14.78 -1.89
CA THR A 213 7.68 -15.57 -1.28
C THR A 213 9.02 -14.90 -1.56
N ILE A 214 9.80 -14.71 -0.49
CA ILE A 214 11.16 -14.13 -0.54
C ILE A 214 12.20 -15.22 -0.20
N GLU A 215 11.86 -16.11 0.75
CA GLU A 215 12.76 -17.14 1.27
C GLU A 215 12.74 -18.44 0.45
N MET A 216 11.57 -18.80 -0.12
CA MET A 216 11.35 -20.05 -0.83
C MET A 216 11.09 -19.80 -2.32
N ARG A 217 11.69 -20.63 -3.18
CA ARG A 217 11.38 -20.59 -4.61
C ARG A 217 9.92 -20.95 -4.87
N TYR A 218 9.31 -20.36 -5.89
CA TYR A 218 7.90 -20.62 -6.26
C TYR A 218 7.58 -22.11 -6.41
N LYS A 219 8.53 -22.91 -6.91
CA LYS A 219 8.36 -24.35 -7.07
C LYS A 219 8.18 -25.06 -5.72
N GLU A 220 8.96 -24.71 -4.72
CA GLU A 220 8.83 -25.30 -3.37
C GLU A 220 7.49 -24.91 -2.73
N VAL A 221 7.06 -23.66 -2.90
CA VAL A 221 5.75 -23.20 -2.44
C VAL A 221 4.64 -23.99 -3.15
N TYR A 222 4.75 -24.16 -4.46
CA TYR A 222 3.78 -24.94 -5.25
C TYR A 222 3.72 -26.41 -4.84
N ASP A 223 4.87 -27.07 -4.60
CA ASP A 223 4.91 -28.44 -4.13
C ASP A 223 4.23 -28.59 -2.75
N ARG A 224 4.35 -27.59 -1.87
CA ARG A 224 3.64 -27.54 -0.59
C ARG A 224 2.12 -27.36 -0.78
N VAL A 225 1.71 -26.47 -1.69
CA VAL A 225 0.29 -26.32 -2.05
C VAL A 225 -0.27 -27.65 -2.54
N LEU A 226 0.41 -28.32 -3.46
CA LEU A 226 -0.03 -29.63 -3.95
C LEU A 226 -0.10 -30.67 -2.84
N SER A 227 0.85 -30.66 -1.92
CA SER A 227 0.83 -31.55 -0.75
C SER A 227 -0.39 -31.29 0.14
N ILE A 228 -0.69 -30.02 0.42
CA ILE A 228 -1.83 -29.65 1.28
C ILE A 228 -3.16 -30.06 0.65
N ILE A 229 -3.39 -29.70 -0.63
CA ILE A 229 -4.68 -29.98 -1.28
C ILE A 229 -4.87 -31.46 -1.60
N SER A 230 -3.80 -32.22 -1.88
CA SER A 230 -3.90 -33.62 -2.29
C SER A 230 -3.71 -34.60 -1.13
N GLY A 231 -3.13 -34.16 -0.01
CA GLY A 231 -2.74 -35.06 1.09
C GLY A 231 -1.55 -35.97 0.76
N VAL A 232 -0.87 -35.77 -0.40
CA VAL A 232 0.35 -36.51 -0.75
C VAL A 232 1.53 -35.97 0.06
N PRO A 233 2.38 -36.79 0.67
CA PRO A 233 3.52 -36.31 1.45
C PRO A 233 4.42 -35.38 0.66
N PHE A 234 4.75 -34.23 1.24
CA PHE A 234 5.60 -33.19 0.60
C PHE A 234 6.93 -33.77 0.10
N LEU A 235 7.57 -34.63 0.86
CA LEU A 235 8.86 -35.19 0.47
C LEU A 235 8.78 -36.07 -0.79
N ASP A 236 7.67 -36.77 -1.01
CA ASP A 236 7.47 -37.57 -2.22
C ASP A 236 7.34 -36.68 -3.46
N ILE A 237 6.64 -35.56 -3.31
CA ILE A 237 6.49 -34.54 -4.37
C ILE A 237 7.85 -33.87 -4.63
N PHE A 238 8.49 -33.37 -3.60
CA PHE A 238 9.76 -32.63 -3.68
C PHE A 238 10.90 -33.45 -4.29
N ARG A 239 10.96 -34.76 -3.95
CA ARG A 239 11.96 -35.68 -4.47
C ARG A 239 11.56 -36.34 -5.79
N ASN A 240 10.40 -36.00 -6.33
CA ASN A 240 9.83 -36.63 -7.54
C ASN A 240 9.75 -38.16 -7.43
N GLN A 241 9.38 -38.67 -6.25
CA GLN A 241 9.25 -40.11 -5.94
C GLN A 241 7.78 -40.52 -5.84
N LEU A 242 6.96 -40.03 -6.78
CA LEU A 242 5.52 -40.25 -6.82
C LEU A 242 5.20 -41.60 -7.50
N ASN A 243 4.37 -42.41 -6.86
CA ASN A 243 3.72 -43.52 -7.52
C ASN A 243 2.47 -43.06 -8.32
N ASP A 244 1.95 -43.96 -9.15
CA ASP A 244 0.82 -43.63 -10.04
C ASP A 244 -0.43 -43.21 -9.26
N ARG A 245 -0.70 -43.85 -8.11
CA ARG A 245 -1.86 -43.46 -7.25
C ARG A 245 -1.72 -42.05 -6.73
N GLN A 246 -0.54 -41.67 -6.26
CA GLN A 246 -0.27 -40.29 -5.78
C GLN A 246 -0.40 -39.27 -6.90
N LYS A 247 0.07 -39.58 -8.13
CA LYS A 247 -0.08 -38.69 -9.27
C LYS A 247 -1.54 -38.46 -9.65
N VAL A 248 -2.36 -39.53 -9.64
CA VAL A 248 -3.80 -39.40 -9.87
C VAL A 248 -4.46 -38.57 -8.77
N GLN A 249 -4.12 -38.83 -7.52
CA GLN A 249 -4.63 -38.07 -6.36
C GLN A 249 -4.31 -36.56 -6.47
N MET A 250 -3.08 -36.23 -6.87
CA MET A 250 -2.66 -34.83 -7.08
C MET A 250 -3.42 -34.17 -8.26
N ALA A 251 -3.57 -34.90 -9.37
CA ALA A 251 -4.30 -34.38 -10.53
C ALA A 251 -5.76 -34.07 -10.17
N LYS A 252 -6.42 -35.00 -9.49
CA LYS A 252 -7.78 -34.85 -8.99
C LYS A 252 -7.92 -33.65 -8.08
N ALA A 253 -7.10 -33.57 -7.02
CA ALA A 253 -7.10 -32.46 -6.07
C ALA A 253 -6.86 -31.11 -6.73
N LYS A 254 -5.96 -31.03 -7.72
CA LYS A 254 -5.68 -29.80 -8.46
C LYS A 254 -6.90 -29.35 -9.28
N ILE A 255 -7.56 -30.29 -9.96
CA ILE A 255 -8.77 -29.98 -10.76
C ILE A 255 -9.89 -29.53 -9.82
N GLU A 256 -10.21 -30.25 -8.80
CA GLU A 256 -11.28 -29.93 -7.83
C GLU A 256 -11.02 -28.55 -7.16
N THR A 257 -9.77 -28.23 -6.90
CA THR A 257 -9.41 -26.97 -6.22
C THR A 257 -9.49 -25.76 -7.14
N PHE A 258 -8.94 -25.84 -8.36
CA PHE A 258 -8.67 -24.64 -9.18
C PHE A 258 -9.54 -24.49 -10.43
N TYR A 259 -10.22 -25.56 -10.88
CA TYR A 259 -11.00 -25.51 -12.11
C TYR A 259 -12.51 -25.49 -11.81
N LYS A 260 -13.29 -24.94 -12.74
CA LYS A 260 -14.74 -25.08 -12.72
C LYS A 260 -15.14 -26.52 -12.98
N PRO A 261 -16.14 -27.06 -12.31
CA PRO A 261 -16.68 -28.39 -12.61
C PRO A 261 -17.07 -28.51 -14.08
N ASN A 262 -16.65 -29.59 -14.72
CA ASN A 262 -16.91 -29.83 -16.16
C ASN A 262 -16.85 -31.33 -16.45
N ASP A 263 -17.88 -31.87 -17.11
CA ASP A 263 -17.96 -33.27 -17.49
C ASP A 263 -16.74 -33.76 -18.30
N THR A 264 -16.13 -32.88 -19.10
CA THR A 264 -14.90 -33.21 -19.84
C THR A 264 -13.73 -33.49 -18.91
N LEU A 265 -13.58 -32.69 -17.84
CA LEU A 265 -12.53 -32.91 -16.83
C LEU A 265 -12.76 -34.20 -16.05
N ASP A 266 -13.99 -34.50 -15.70
CA ASP A 266 -14.36 -35.72 -14.97
C ASP A 266 -14.04 -36.95 -15.82
N ASN A 267 -14.41 -36.96 -17.11
CA ASN A 267 -14.07 -38.02 -18.06
C ASN A 267 -12.54 -38.17 -18.24
N MET A 268 -11.81 -37.05 -18.24
CA MET A 268 -10.33 -37.08 -18.34
C MET A 268 -9.68 -37.66 -17.07
N LEU A 269 -10.24 -37.39 -15.90
CA LEU A 269 -9.77 -37.96 -14.64
C LEU A 269 -10.06 -39.47 -14.57
N GLU A 270 -11.25 -39.92 -14.98
CA GLU A 270 -11.58 -41.32 -15.06
C GLU A 270 -10.64 -42.09 -16.04
N GLU A 271 -10.37 -41.51 -17.22
CA GLU A 271 -9.43 -42.07 -18.18
C GLU A 271 -8.00 -42.13 -17.57
N LEU A 272 -7.57 -41.09 -16.85
CA LEU A 272 -6.28 -41.06 -16.16
C LEU A 272 -6.19 -42.15 -15.10
N GLU A 273 -7.23 -42.34 -14.31
CA GLU A 273 -7.28 -43.36 -13.25
C GLU A 273 -7.19 -44.77 -13.81
N GLN A 274 -7.83 -45.03 -14.97
CA GLN A 274 -7.83 -46.33 -15.62
C GLN A 274 -6.51 -46.60 -16.39
N LYS A 275 -6.04 -45.64 -17.18
CA LYS A 275 -4.92 -45.85 -18.13
C LYS A 275 -3.58 -45.39 -17.60
N LYS A 276 -3.55 -44.51 -16.60
CA LYS A 276 -2.34 -43.92 -15.98
C LYS A 276 -1.38 -43.29 -16.99
N ASP A 277 -1.94 -42.74 -18.10
CA ASP A 277 -1.16 -42.02 -19.09
C ASP A 277 -1.10 -40.51 -18.75
N PHE A 278 -0.18 -40.18 -17.86
CA PHE A 278 0.02 -38.80 -17.34
C PHE A 278 0.43 -37.82 -18.43
N LYS A 279 1.20 -38.24 -19.43
CA LYS A 279 1.63 -37.36 -20.53
C LYS A 279 0.45 -36.97 -21.42
N LYS A 280 -0.38 -37.95 -21.77
CA LYS A 280 -1.59 -37.71 -22.55
C LYS A 280 -2.58 -36.81 -21.81
N PHE A 281 -2.73 -37.03 -20.51
CA PHE A 281 -3.57 -36.22 -19.64
C PHE A 281 -3.11 -34.75 -19.65
N GLU A 282 -1.83 -34.46 -19.41
CA GLU A 282 -1.28 -33.09 -19.43
C GLU A 282 -1.43 -32.42 -20.82
N GLN A 283 -1.23 -33.18 -21.89
CA GLN A 283 -1.44 -32.67 -23.24
C GLN A 283 -2.90 -32.29 -23.48
N ARG A 284 -3.84 -33.11 -23.04
CA ARG A 284 -5.28 -32.83 -23.18
C ARG A 284 -5.68 -31.58 -22.38
N ILE A 285 -5.22 -31.42 -21.14
CA ILE A 285 -5.46 -30.19 -20.35
C ILE A 285 -4.99 -28.96 -21.12
N LYS A 286 -3.83 -29.01 -21.76
CA LYS A 286 -3.27 -27.88 -22.55
C LYS A 286 -4.09 -27.58 -23.81
N VAL A 287 -4.68 -28.60 -24.44
CA VAL A 287 -5.49 -28.46 -25.68
C VAL A 287 -6.89 -27.96 -25.34
N GLU A 288 -7.56 -28.62 -24.41
CA GLU A 288 -8.94 -28.34 -24.01
C GLU A 288 -9.08 -27.01 -23.25
N LYS A 289 -8.02 -26.54 -22.61
CA LYS A 289 -7.95 -25.30 -21.84
C LYS A 289 -9.18 -25.09 -20.95
N PRO A 290 -9.47 -26.02 -20.03
CA PRO A 290 -10.65 -25.94 -19.19
C PRO A 290 -10.64 -24.65 -18.37
N GLU A 291 -11.83 -24.12 -18.09
CA GLU A 291 -12.00 -22.89 -17.34
C GLU A 291 -11.56 -23.05 -15.89
N PHE A 292 -10.88 -22.02 -15.40
CA PHE A 292 -10.56 -21.92 -13.99
C PHE A 292 -11.73 -21.29 -13.20
N LYS A 293 -11.72 -21.48 -11.88
CA LYS A 293 -12.61 -20.72 -10.98
C LYS A 293 -12.36 -19.22 -11.12
N GLU A 294 -13.32 -18.40 -10.76
CA GLU A 294 -13.22 -16.93 -10.89
C GLU A 294 -12.16 -16.35 -9.95
N ASN A 295 -12.12 -16.82 -8.70
CA ASN A 295 -11.07 -16.46 -7.77
C ASN A 295 -9.73 -17.13 -8.14
N ARG A 296 -8.63 -16.50 -7.77
CA ARG A 296 -7.28 -16.92 -8.15
C ARG A 296 -6.37 -16.98 -6.92
N LEU A 297 -5.41 -17.89 -6.97
CA LEU A 297 -4.27 -17.93 -6.04
C LEU A 297 -3.01 -17.68 -6.87
N PHE A 298 -2.41 -16.49 -6.68
CA PHE A 298 -1.17 -16.11 -7.31
C PHE A 298 0.00 -16.37 -6.37
N MET A 299 1.09 -16.93 -6.90
CA MET A 299 2.38 -17.03 -6.23
C MET A 299 3.35 -16.08 -6.93
N ILE A 300 3.94 -15.19 -6.14
CA ILE A 300 4.85 -14.15 -6.62
C ILE A 300 6.20 -14.43 -5.98
N ASP A 301 7.16 -14.84 -6.81
CA ASP A 301 8.55 -15.07 -6.43
C ASP A 301 9.36 -13.88 -6.98
N ASP A 302 9.64 -12.92 -6.11
CA ASP A 302 10.34 -11.70 -6.47
C ASP A 302 11.69 -11.66 -5.76
N GLU A 303 12.72 -12.08 -6.49
CA GLU A 303 14.11 -12.06 -6.00
C GLU A 303 14.64 -10.62 -5.77
N SER A 304 13.93 -9.60 -6.29
CA SER A 304 14.28 -8.18 -6.13
C SER A 304 13.79 -7.57 -4.82
N LEU A 305 12.81 -8.19 -4.15
CA LEU A 305 12.36 -7.80 -2.82
C LEU A 305 13.38 -8.21 -1.76
N THR A 306 14.57 -7.61 -1.79
CA THR A 306 15.51 -7.70 -0.67
C THR A 306 15.10 -6.69 0.40
N ILE A 307 14.93 -7.20 1.62
CA ILE A 307 14.67 -6.41 2.84
C ILE A 307 15.93 -5.63 3.22
#